data_04842901c55e972baa067538dd18d079
#
_entry.id   04842901c55e972baa067538dd18d079
#
_cell.length_a   1.000
_cell.length_b   1.000
_cell.length_c   1.000
_cell.angle_alpha   90.00
_cell.angle_beta   90.00
_cell.angle_gamma   90.00
#
_symmetry.space_group_name_H-M   'P 1'
#
loop_
_entity.id
_entity.type
_entity.pdbx_description
1 polymer ?
#
loop_
_entity_poly.entity_id
_entity_poly.type
_entity_poly.pdbx_seq_one_letter_code
_entity_poly.pdbx_strand_id
1 'polypeptide(L)'
;MATTMAAHAPLAAPSPWVQRFAPLMPAGEVLDLACGSGRHARLLAALGHPVLALDRDPQALAACAAPGVQTEQHDLENGAPWPYPGREFAGIVVANYLHRPLFDALFRALAPGGVLIYETFAAGNGRFGKPSNPDFLLRPGELLELAARFGGGMRIVAYEDGLVSQPKPAMVQRICVVRPISGAEDEQGWPLQRE
;
A
#
# COMPACT_ATOMS: atom_id res chain seq x y z
N MET A 1 -25.49 8.15 35.47
CA MET A 1 -24.62 7.04 35.04
C MET A 1 -23.68 7.58 33.98
N ALA A 2 -22.40 7.77 34.32
CA ALA A 2 -21.41 8.29 33.38
C ALA A 2 -20.92 7.13 32.50
N THR A 3 -21.22 7.19 31.21
CA THR A 3 -20.70 6.25 30.21
C THR A 3 -19.23 6.55 30.04
N THR A 4 -18.35 5.71 30.59
CA THR A 4 -16.91 5.75 30.40
C THR A 4 -16.65 5.46 28.92
N MET A 5 -16.32 6.47 28.14
CA MET A 5 -15.80 6.29 26.79
C MET A 5 -14.46 5.53 26.90
N ALA A 6 -14.45 4.31 26.41
CA ALA A 6 -13.22 3.54 26.28
C ALA A 6 -12.24 4.36 25.43
N ALA A 7 -11.11 4.74 26.02
CA ALA A 7 -10.03 5.42 25.30
C ALA A 7 -9.53 4.46 24.22
N HIS A 8 -9.82 4.78 22.96
CA HIS A 8 -9.27 4.03 21.82
C HIS A 8 -7.75 4.17 21.86
N ALA A 9 -7.06 3.04 21.77
CA ALA A 9 -5.60 3.06 21.64
C ALA A 9 -5.21 3.99 20.47
N PRO A 10 -4.16 4.84 20.63
CA PRO A 10 -3.76 5.74 19.56
C PRO A 10 -3.44 4.94 18.29
N LEU A 11 -3.97 5.40 17.16
CA LEU A 11 -3.70 4.79 15.86
C LEU A 11 -2.19 4.83 15.60
N ALA A 12 -1.66 3.71 15.09
CA ALA A 12 -0.28 3.66 14.67
C ALA A 12 0.00 4.74 13.61
N ALA A 13 1.17 5.37 13.66
CA ALA A 13 1.59 6.34 12.65
C ALA A 13 1.66 5.68 11.25
N PRO A 14 1.35 6.43 10.19
CA PRO A 14 1.60 5.97 8.82
C PRO A 14 3.07 5.61 8.61
N SER A 15 3.33 4.64 7.72
CA SER A 15 4.70 4.30 7.35
C SER A 15 5.44 5.52 6.76
N PRO A 16 6.70 5.77 7.15
CA PRO A 16 7.52 6.80 6.51
C PRO A 16 7.66 6.63 5.00
N TRP A 17 7.64 5.37 4.52
CA TRP A 17 7.67 5.08 3.09
C TRP A 17 6.41 5.57 2.39
N VAL A 18 5.24 5.27 2.94
CA VAL A 18 3.96 5.76 2.40
C VAL A 18 3.89 7.29 2.49
N GLN A 19 4.28 7.89 3.62
CA GLN A 19 4.31 9.35 3.78
C GLN A 19 5.20 10.04 2.73
N ARG A 20 6.33 9.43 2.39
CA ARG A 20 7.28 9.96 1.42
C ARG A 20 6.70 10.00 0.01
N PHE A 21 6.02 8.95 -0.41
CA PHE A 21 5.62 8.77 -1.80
C PHE A 21 4.13 9.03 -2.09
N ALA A 22 3.26 9.07 -1.08
CA ALA A 22 1.85 9.39 -1.28
C ALA A 22 1.61 10.74 -2.03
N PRO A 23 2.40 11.79 -1.81
CA PRO A 23 2.24 13.04 -2.56
C PRO A 23 2.51 12.95 -4.07
N LEU A 24 3.05 11.82 -4.56
CA LEU A 24 3.23 11.59 -6.00
C LEU A 24 1.94 11.11 -6.70
N MET A 25 0.93 10.70 -5.94
CA MET A 25 -0.33 10.23 -6.50
C MET A 25 -1.06 11.39 -7.20
N PRO A 26 -1.51 11.20 -8.46
CA PRO A 26 -2.33 12.18 -9.12
C PRO A 26 -3.70 12.32 -8.45
N ALA A 27 -4.42 13.40 -8.78
CA ALA A 27 -5.80 13.55 -8.31
C ALA A 27 -6.66 12.36 -8.76
N GLY A 28 -7.46 11.82 -7.84
CA GLY A 28 -8.32 10.67 -8.10
C GLY A 28 -8.46 9.77 -6.89
N GLU A 29 -9.21 8.71 -7.07
CA GLU A 29 -9.47 7.73 -6.02
C GLU A 29 -8.24 6.85 -5.74
N VAL A 30 -8.01 6.57 -4.47
CA VAL A 30 -6.89 5.76 -3.99
C VAL A 30 -7.41 4.55 -3.21
N LEU A 31 -6.79 3.39 -3.43
CA LEU A 31 -7.07 2.16 -2.70
C LEU A 31 -6.03 1.94 -1.59
N ASP A 32 -6.48 1.81 -0.33
CA ASP A 32 -5.69 1.29 0.79
C ASP A 32 -6.07 -0.17 1.01
N LEU A 33 -5.24 -1.09 0.51
CA LEU A 33 -5.53 -2.52 0.48
C LEU A 33 -4.96 -3.22 1.73
N ALA A 34 -5.80 -4.03 2.40
CA ALA A 34 -5.54 -4.58 3.73
C ALA A 34 -5.22 -3.45 4.73
N CYS A 35 -6.11 -2.46 4.79
CA CYS A 35 -5.90 -1.17 5.43
C CYS A 35 -5.79 -1.25 6.96
N GLY A 36 -6.23 -2.36 7.57
CA GLY A 36 -6.33 -2.50 9.02
C GLY A 36 -7.19 -1.36 9.61
N SER A 37 -6.71 -0.73 10.66
CA SER A 37 -7.40 0.42 11.31
C SER A 37 -7.25 1.75 10.56
N GLY A 38 -6.73 1.76 9.32
CA GLY A 38 -6.78 2.90 8.42
C GLY A 38 -5.74 3.99 8.65
N ARG A 39 -4.54 3.65 9.16
CA ARG A 39 -3.46 4.64 9.36
C ARG A 39 -3.06 5.32 8.05
N HIS A 40 -3.02 4.57 6.93
CA HIS A 40 -2.70 5.11 5.61
C HIS A 40 -3.92 5.73 4.95
N ALA A 41 -5.10 5.13 5.08
CA ALA A 41 -6.34 5.69 4.56
C ALA A 41 -6.58 7.13 5.05
N ARG A 42 -6.35 7.39 6.36
CA ARG A 42 -6.45 8.75 6.91
C ARG A 42 -5.41 9.71 6.36
N LEU A 43 -4.17 9.25 6.17
CA LEU A 43 -3.14 10.06 5.54
C LEU A 43 -3.54 10.47 4.12
N LEU A 44 -4.01 9.51 3.32
CA LEU A 44 -4.41 9.72 1.94
C LEU A 44 -5.62 10.65 1.83
N ALA A 45 -6.61 10.50 2.71
CA ALA A 45 -7.74 11.41 2.80
C ALA A 45 -7.32 12.82 3.21
N ALA A 46 -6.38 12.97 4.14
CA ALA A 46 -5.82 14.25 4.52
C ALA A 46 -5.02 14.93 3.39
N LEU A 47 -4.49 14.15 2.43
CA LEU A 47 -3.88 14.66 1.19
C LEU A 47 -4.92 15.05 0.12
N GLY A 48 -6.22 14.86 0.40
CA GLY A 48 -7.31 15.27 -0.49
C GLY A 48 -7.81 14.19 -1.45
N HIS A 49 -7.38 12.94 -1.29
CA HIS A 49 -7.87 11.84 -2.12
C HIS A 49 -9.18 11.26 -1.58
N PRO A 50 -10.16 10.94 -2.44
CA PRO A 50 -11.18 9.95 -2.10
C PRO A 50 -10.48 8.60 -1.86
N VAL A 51 -10.75 7.95 -0.73
CA VAL A 51 -10.06 6.71 -0.35
C VAL A 51 -11.05 5.57 -0.24
N LEU A 52 -10.75 4.47 -0.92
CA LEU A 52 -11.36 3.17 -0.70
C LEU A 52 -10.44 2.34 0.19
N ALA A 53 -10.88 2.04 1.40
CA ALA A 53 -10.13 1.24 2.37
C ALA A 53 -10.73 -0.16 2.49
N LEU A 54 -9.94 -1.17 2.21
CA LEU A 54 -10.36 -2.56 2.11
C LEU A 54 -9.67 -3.42 3.17
N ASP A 55 -10.43 -4.16 3.94
CA ASP A 55 -9.90 -5.17 4.87
C ASP A 55 -10.91 -6.30 5.07
N ARG A 56 -10.48 -7.45 5.58
CA ARG A 56 -11.35 -8.56 5.98
C ARG A 56 -11.93 -8.39 7.37
N ASP A 57 -11.28 -7.62 8.24
CA ASP A 57 -11.65 -7.44 9.64
C ASP A 57 -12.65 -6.27 9.79
N PRO A 58 -13.92 -6.56 10.10
CA PRO A 58 -14.93 -5.51 10.30
C PRO A 58 -14.63 -4.59 11.48
N GLN A 59 -13.91 -5.05 12.50
CA GLN A 59 -13.55 -4.22 13.66
C GLN A 59 -12.46 -3.22 13.26
N ALA A 60 -11.48 -3.64 12.47
CA ALA A 60 -10.46 -2.76 11.92
C ALA A 60 -11.10 -1.70 11.00
N LEU A 61 -12.03 -2.10 10.14
CA LEU A 61 -12.77 -1.17 9.25
C LEU A 61 -13.62 -0.16 10.04
N ALA A 62 -14.27 -0.57 11.12
CA ALA A 62 -15.00 0.36 11.99
C ALA A 62 -14.07 1.43 12.59
N ALA A 63 -12.83 1.05 12.93
CA ALA A 63 -11.81 1.99 13.40
C ALA A 63 -11.20 2.83 12.25
N CYS A 64 -11.27 2.35 11.00
CA CYS A 64 -10.76 3.04 9.82
C CYS A 64 -11.64 4.22 9.38
N ALA A 65 -12.92 4.22 9.73
CA ALA A 65 -13.89 5.23 9.30
C ALA A 65 -13.42 6.67 9.59
N ALA A 66 -13.38 7.50 8.56
CA ALA A 66 -12.98 8.91 8.62
C ALA A 66 -13.60 9.68 7.44
N PRO A 67 -13.70 11.02 7.52
CA PRO A 67 -14.11 11.82 6.37
C PRO A 67 -13.21 11.54 5.14
N GLY A 68 -13.83 11.34 3.98
CA GLY A 68 -13.12 11.01 2.73
C GLY A 68 -12.68 9.56 2.59
N VAL A 69 -12.99 8.69 3.56
CA VAL A 69 -12.68 7.27 3.53
C VAL A 69 -13.96 6.45 3.42
N GLN A 70 -14.10 5.71 2.33
CA GLN A 70 -15.07 4.65 2.17
C GLN A 70 -14.44 3.32 2.59
N THR A 71 -15.13 2.53 3.42
CA THR A 71 -14.64 1.22 3.85
C THR A 71 -15.43 0.10 3.21
N GLU A 72 -14.74 -0.95 2.76
CA GLU A 72 -15.37 -2.16 2.24
C GLU A 72 -14.77 -3.41 2.89
N GLN A 73 -15.63 -4.36 3.25
CA GLN A 73 -15.18 -5.62 3.81
C GLN A 73 -15.02 -6.67 2.72
N HIS A 74 -13.77 -7.13 2.52
CA HIS A 74 -13.47 -8.24 1.62
C HIS A 74 -12.38 -9.14 2.19
N ASP A 75 -12.57 -10.44 2.08
CA ASP A 75 -11.49 -11.41 2.25
C ASP A 75 -10.85 -11.68 0.89
N LEU A 76 -9.65 -11.14 0.70
CA LEU A 76 -8.89 -11.28 -0.55
C LEU A 76 -8.20 -12.64 -0.70
N GLU A 77 -8.25 -13.49 0.34
CA GLU A 77 -7.57 -14.79 0.39
C GLU A 77 -8.54 -15.98 0.26
N ASN A 78 -9.84 -15.71 0.05
CA ASN A 78 -10.89 -16.74 -0.04
C ASN A 78 -11.00 -17.41 -1.42
N GLY A 79 -10.10 -17.08 -2.37
CA GLY A 79 -10.10 -17.60 -3.74
C GLY A 79 -11.09 -16.90 -4.68
N ALA A 80 -11.82 -15.90 -4.23
CA ALA A 80 -12.65 -15.08 -5.11
C ALA A 80 -11.78 -14.24 -6.08
N PRO A 81 -12.31 -13.89 -7.26
CA PRO A 81 -11.60 -13.00 -8.18
C PRO A 81 -11.41 -11.60 -7.58
N TRP A 82 -10.51 -10.83 -8.19
CA TRP A 82 -10.31 -9.41 -7.86
C TRP A 82 -11.66 -8.66 -7.83
N PRO A 83 -11.99 -7.94 -6.72
CA PRO A 83 -13.32 -7.36 -6.54
C PRO A 83 -13.61 -6.14 -7.42
N TYR A 84 -12.60 -5.57 -8.07
CA TYR A 84 -12.72 -4.35 -8.86
C TYR A 84 -12.30 -4.54 -10.33
N PRO A 85 -12.92 -5.45 -11.09
CA PRO A 85 -12.56 -5.67 -12.49
C PRO A 85 -12.81 -4.40 -13.30
N GLY A 86 -11.79 -3.92 -14.03
CA GLY A 86 -11.87 -2.72 -14.86
C GLY A 86 -11.87 -1.38 -14.12
N ARG A 87 -11.85 -1.35 -12.78
CA ARG A 87 -11.68 -0.12 -12.00
C ARG A 87 -10.20 0.24 -11.95
N GLU A 88 -9.90 1.51 -12.16
CA GLU A 88 -8.55 2.04 -12.08
C GLU A 88 -8.44 3.05 -10.95
N PHE A 89 -7.29 3.06 -10.25
CA PHE A 89 -7.01 3.91 -9.10
C PHE A 89 -5.84 4.85 -9.40
N ALA A 90 -5.95 6.09 -8.94
CA ALA A 90 -4.86 7.07 -8.97
C ALA A 90 -3.68 6.67 -8.07
N GLY A 91 -3.96 5.87 -7.06
CA GLY A 91 -2.94 5.29 -6.19
C GLY A 91 -3.41 4.00 -5.53
N ILE A 92 -2.47 3.12 -5.25
CA ILE A 92 -2.72 1.90 -4.46
C ILE A 92 -1.64 1.82 -3.39
N VAL A 93 -2.06 1.66 -2.13
CA VAL A 93 -1.16 1.41 -1.00
C VAL A 93 -1.38 0.01 -0.48
N VAL A 94 -0.29 -0.73 -0.31
CA VAL A 94 -0.25 -2.05 0.34
C VAL A 94 0.85 -2.05 1.38
N ALA A 95 0.51 -2.22 2.65
CA ALA A 95 1.50 -2.23 3.72
C ALA A 95 1.31 -3.38 4.69
N ASN A 96 2.40 -4.10 4.99
CA ASN A 96 2.40 -5.27 5.90
C ASN A 96 1.45 -6.40 5.46
N TYR A 97 1.22 -6.53 4.17
CA TYR A 97 0.36 -7.54 3.60
C TYR A 97 1.04 -8.18 2.39
N LEU A 98 0.94 -9.50 2.25
CA LEU A 98 1.48 -10.26 1.14
C LEU A 98 0.51 -11.35 0.70
N HIS A 99 -0.10 -11.15 -0.46
CA HIS A 99 -0.88 -12.19 -1.14
C HIS A 99 -0.53 -12.17 -2.63
N ARG A 100 0.36 -13.07 -3.03
CA ARG A 100 0.96 -13.11 -4.38
C ARG A 100 -0.06 -13.18 -5.54
N PRO A 101 -1.20 -13.90 -5.41
CA PRO A 101 -2.21 -13.92 -6.46
C PRO A 101 -2.77 -12.55 -6.86
N LEU A 102 -2.65 -11.53 -5.99
CA LEU A 102 -3.14 -10.18 -6.29
C LEU A 102 -2.18 -9.31 -7.08
N PHE A 103 -0.90 -9.69 -7.21
CA PHE A 103 0.10 -8.81 -7.81
C PHE A 103 -0.31 -8.30 -9.19
N ASP A 104 -0.73 -9.20 -10.08
CA ASP A 104 -1.16 -8.84 -11.43
C ASP A 104 -2.36 -7.88 -11.44
N ALA A 105 -3.31 -8.09 -10.54
CA ALA A 105 -4.49 -7.24 -10.42
C ALA A 105 -4.14 -5.84 -9.92
N LEU A 106 -3.24 -5.71 -8.94
CA LEU A 106 -2.78 -4.43 -8.41
C LEU A 106 -2.14 -3.56 -9.49
N PHE A 107 -1.23 -4.14 -10.29
CA PHE A 107 -0.57 -3.39 -11.35
C PHE A 107 -1.54 -2.96 -12.46
N ARG A 108 -2.50 -3.83 -12.82
CA ARG A 108 -3.52 -3.50 -13.84
C ARG A 108 -4.54 -2.49 -13.37
N ALA A 109 -4.78 -2.42 -12.07
CA ALA A 109 -5.72 -1.48 -11.47
C ALA A 109 -5.15 -0.08 -11.24
N LEU A 110 -3.89 0.19 -11.61
CA LEU A 110 -3.36 1.55 -11.62
C LEU A 110 -3.88 2.31 -12.84
N ALA A 111 -4.39 3.52 -12.63
CA ALA A 111 -4.67 4.45 -13.73
C ALA A 111 -3.36 4.89 -14.43
N PRO A 112 -3.40 5.37 -15.67
CA PRO A 112 -2.25 6.06 -16.28
C PRO A 112 -1.77 7.21 -15.38
N GLY A 113 -0.48 7.24 -15.07
CA GLY A 113 0.11 8.14 -14.06
C GLY A 113 -0.10 7.70 -12.61
N GLY A 114 -0.86 6.64 -12.38
CA GLY A 114 -1.14 6.11 -11.04
C GLY A 114 0.09 5.52 -10.35
N VAL A 115 0.09 5.57 -9.02
CA VAL A 115 1.23 5.22 -8.17
C VAL A 115 0.91 4.01 -7.30
N LEU A 116 1.72 2.95 -7.37
CA LEU A 116 1.69 1.86 -6.39
C LEU A 116 2.80 2.08 -5.35
N ILE A 117 2.40 2.09 -4.09
CA ILE A 117 3.30 2.06 -2.93
C ILE A 117 3.11 0.73 -2.22
N TYR A 118 4.10 -0.13 -2.30
CA TYR A 118 4.07 -1.45 -1.67
C TYR A 118 5.21 -1.58 -0.66
N GLU A 119 4.90 -2.03 0.56
CA GLU A 119 5.86 -2.25 1.62
C GLU A 119 5.44 -3.47 2.45
N THR A 120 6.29 -4.50 2.54
CA THR A 120 6.01 -5.61 3.45
C THR A 120 7.29 -6.35 3.86
N PHE A 121 7.14 -7.35 4.71
CA PHE A 121 8.24 -8.10 5.27
C PHE A 121 8.94 -8.97 4.22
N ALA A 122 10.26 -9.11 4.37
CA ALA A 122 11.13 -9.85 3.46
C ALA A 122 11.87 -10.99 4.15
N ALA A 123 12.51 -11.83 3.34
CA ALA A 123 13.31 -12.96 3.79
C ALA A 123 14.30 -12.55 4.89
N GLY A 124 14.39 -13.35 5.94
CA GLY A 124 15.21 -13.06 7.12
C GLY A 124 14.47 -12.33 8.25
N ASN A 125 13.22 -11.87 8.06
CA ASN A 125 12.46 -11.20 9.09
C ASN A 125 12.21 -12.07 10.34
N GLY A 126 12.15 -13.39 10.19
CA GLY A 126 11.95 -14.32 11.31
C GLY A 126 12.95 -14.16 12.47
N ARG A 127 14.11 -13.54 12.22
CA ARG A 127 15.10 -13.21 13.27
C ARG A 127 14.67 -12.06 14.18
N PHE A 128 13.71 -11.26 13.74
CA PHE A 128 13.21 -10.07 14.42
C PHE A 128 11.78 -10.22 14.96
N GLY A 129 11.07 -11.29 14.53
CA GLY A 129 9.72 -11.57 14.97
C GLY A 129 8.80 -12.12 13.89
N LYS A 130 7.51 -11.83 14.04
CA LYS A 130 6.50 -12.24 13.02
C LYS A 130 6.32 -11.15 11.96
N PRO A 131 5.96 -11.54 10.72
CA PRO A 131 5.85 -12.92 10.22
C PRO A 131 7.21 -13.60 10.10
N SER A 132 7.24 -14.92 10.34
CA SER A 132 8.45 -15.75 10.22
C SER A 132 8.26 -16.88 9.20
N ASN A 133 7.01 -17.18 8.81
CA ASN A 133 6.72 -18.16 7.76
C ASN A 133 7.17 -17.57 6.40
N PRO A 134 8.03 -18.27 5.64
CA PRO A 134 8.52 -17.83 4.32
C PRO A 134 7.40 -17.47 3.33
N ASP A 135 6.23 -18.08 3.41
CA ASP A 135 5.09 -17.78 2.52
C ASP A 135 4.60 -16.33 2.64
N PHE A 136 4.81 -15.72 3.82
CA PHE A 136 4.46 -14.33 4.11
C PHE A 136 5.66 -13.38 4.03
N LEU A 137 6.77 -13.84 3.46
CA LEU A 137 7.98 -13.03 3.28
C LEU A 137 8.32 -12.92 1.80
N LEU A 138 8.63 -11.71 1.35
CA LEU A 138 9.14 -11.49 -0.01
C LEU A 138 10.52 -12.13 -0.17
N ARG A 139 10.76 -12.75 -1.31
CA ARG A 139 12.10 -13.20 -1.72
C ARG A 139 12.96 -11.97 -2.07
N PRO A 140 14.30 -12.06 -1.94
CA PRO A 140 15.17 -10.97 -2.37
C PRO A 140 14.85 -10.52 -3.81
N GLY A 141 14.63 -9.23 -4.02
CA GLY A 141 14.35 -8.65 -5.33
C GLY A 141 12.94 -8.88 -5.88
N GLU A 142 12.04 -9.56 -5.16
CA GLU A 142 10.74 -9.99 -5.70
C GLU A 142 9.87 -8.82 -6.21
N LEU A 143 9.86 -7.68 -5.53
CA LEU A 143 9.10 -6.51 -5.99
C LEU A 143 9.70 -5.87 -7.26
N LEU A 144 11.02 -5.93 -7.44
CA LEU A 144 11.66 -5.49 -8.68
C LEU A 144 11.31 -6.40 -9.86
N GLU A 145 11.37 -7.72 -9.64
CA GLU A 145 10.98 -8.71 -10.65
C GLU A 145 9.53 -8.53 -11.08
N LEU A 146 8.64 -8.24 -10.11
CA LEU A 146 7.23 -7.98 -10.38
C LEU A 146 7.04 -6.73 -11.23
N ALA A 147 7.65 -5.61 -10.87
CA ALA A 147 7.55 -4.37 -11.63
C ALA A 147 8.08 -4.53 -13.06
N ALA A 148 9.17 -5.28 -13.25
CA ALA A 148 9.77 -5.52 -14.56
C ALA A 148 8.91 -6.41 -15.48
N ARG A 149 8.08 -7.31 -14.92
CA ARG A 149 7.20 -8.20 -15.71
C ARG A 149 6.02 -7.49 -16.38
N PHE A 150 5.60 -6.35 -15.83
CA PHE A 150 4.54 -5.56 -16.44
C PHE A 150 5.10 -4.80 -17.65
N GLY A 151 5.11 -5.49 -18.80
CA GLY A 151 5.54 -4.96 -20.10
C GLY A 151 4.77 -3.69 -20.44
N GLY A 152 5.47 -2.65 -20.83
CA GLY A 152 4.96 -1.28 -21.00
C GLY A 152 5.56 -0.33 -19.98
N GLY A 153 6.49 -0.85 -19.15
CA GLY A 153 7.43 -0.03 -18.39
C GLY A 153 6.84 0.66 -17.19
N MET A 154 6.42 -0.10 -16.16
CA MET A 154 6.26 0.56 -14.86
C MET A 154 7.56 1.29 -14.51
N ARG A 155 7.47 2.59 -14.24
CA ARG A 155 8.62 3.36 -13.79
C ARG A 155 8.86 3.11 -12.32
N ILE A 156 10.01 2.55 -11.98
CA ILE A 156 10.43 2.38 -10.58
C ILE A 156 11.00 3.72 -10.11
N VAL A 157 10.28 4.38 -9.20
CA VAL A 157 10.71 5.66 -8.61
C VAL A 157 11.68 5.42 -7.46
N ALA A 158 11.41 4.40 -6.64
CA ALA A 158 12.27 4.01 -5.53
C ALA A 158 12.07 2.55 -5.16
N TYR A 159 13.13 1.93 -4.66
CA TYR A 159 13.13 0.57 -4.14
C TYR A 159 14.13 0.44 -2.99
N GLU A 160 13.74 -0.30 -1.97
CA GLU A 160 14.62 -0.69 -0.87
C GLU A 160 14.36 -2.14 -0.47
N ASP A 161 15.44 -2.87 -0.16
CA ASP A 161 15.42 -4.24 0.35
C ASP A 161 16.46 -4.35 1.46
N GLY A 162 16.03 -4.54 2.70
CA GLY A 162 16.96 -4.61 3.80
C GLY A 162 16.36 -4.45 5.20
N LEU A 163 17.26 -4.22 6.15
CA LEU A 163 16.92 -4.05 7.55
C LEU A 163 16.49 -2.62 7.85
N VAL A 164 15.29 -2.46 8.41
CA VAL A 164 14.87 -1.23 9.08
C VAL A 164 15.00 -1.38 10.59
N SER A 165 15.37 -0.30 11.29
CA SER A 165 15.50 -0.30 12.76
C SER A 165 14.26 0.26 13.47
N GLN A 166 13.48 1.08 12.80
CA GLN A 166 12.31 1.76 13.36
C GLN A 166 11.03 1.42 12.60
N PRO A 167 9.88 1.36 13.31
CA PRO A 167 9.65 1.51 14.76
C PRO A 167 10.17 0.33 15.57
N LYS A 168 10.50 -0.78 14.94
CA LYS A 168 11.18 -1.96 15.48
C LYS A 168 11.98 -2.63 14.35
N PRO A 169 13.07 -3.36 14.69
CA PRO A 169 13.85 -4.04 13.67
C PRO A 169 13.01 -5.01 12.84
N ALA A 170 13.14 -4.94 11.53
CA ALA A 170 12.47 -5.84 10.58
C ALA A 170 13.23 -5.89 9.25
N MET A 171 13.22 -7.07 8.60
CA MET A 171 13.58 -7.17 7.18
C MET A 171 12.37 -6.82 6.34
N VAL A 172 12.53 -5.84 5.47
CA VAL A 172 11.46 -5.36 4.60
C VAL A 172 11.93 -5.21 3.15
N GLN A 173 10.99 -5.34 2.24
CA GLN A 173 11.13 -4.89 0.86
C GLN A 173 10.05 -3.87 0.58
N ARG A 174 10.40 -2.78 -0.13
CA ARG A 174 9.47 -1.71 -0.44
C ARG A 174 9.76 -1.08 -1.78
N ILE A 175 8.71 -0.74 -2.50
CA ILE A 175 8.78 -0.17 -3.84
C ILE A 175 7.75 0.94 -4.00
N CYS A 176 8.13 1.95 -4.77
CA CYS A 176 7.22 2.94 -5.34
C CYS A 176 7.37 2.87 -6.86
N VAL A 177 6.28 2.57 -7.54
CA VAL A 177 6.24 2.53 -9.01
C VAL A 177 5.11 3.39 -9.54
N VAL A 178 5.29 3.88 -10.76
CA VAL A 178 4.30 4.68 -11.48
C VAL A 178 3.96 3.99 -12.80
N ARG A 179 2.67 3.92 -13.13
CA ARG A 179 2.22 3.52 -14.46
C ARG A 179 2.41 4.69 -15.42
N PRO A 180 3.24 4.59 -16.47
CA PRO A 180 3.43 5.67 -17.43
C PRO A 180 2.13 6.10 -18.10
N ILE A 181 2.07 7.36 -18.52
CA ILE A 181 1.02 7.87 -19.39
C ILE A 181 1.47 7.62 -20.83
N SER A 182 0.70 6.88 -21.62
CA SER A 182 1.02 6.60 -23.02
C SER A 182 1.17 7.91 -23.79
N GLY A 183 2.30 8.07 -24.50
CA GLY A 183 2.58 9.25 -25.33
C GLY A 183 3.09 10.48 -24.57
N ALA A 184 3.24 10.42 -23.24
CA ALA A 184 4.01 11.42 -22.51
C ALA A 184 5.49 11.09 -22.64
N GLU A 185 6.30 12.06 -23.06
CA GLU A 185 7.75 11.92 -23.01
C GLU A 185 8.19 11.79 -21.54
N ASP A 186 9.24 11.01 -21.30
CA ASP A 186 9.70 10.61 -19.96
C ASP A 186 10.42 11.76 -19.21
N GLU A 187 9.95 13.01 -19.45
CA GLU A 187 10.53 14.24 -18.89
C GLU A 187 10.00 14.60 -17.50
N GLN A 188 9.01 13.86 -16.99
CA GLN A 188 8.46 14.16 -15.66
C GLN A 188 9.47 13.82 -14.56
N GLY A 189 10.05 14.84 -13.96
CA GLY A 189 10.88 14.71 -12.77
C GLY A 189 10.04 14.29 -11.54
N TRP A 190 10.50 13.26 -10.84
CA TRP A 190 9.86 12.79 -9.61
C TRP A 190 10.68 13.25 -8.40
N PRO A 191 10.14 14.10 -7.51
CA PRO A 191 10.88 14.56 -6.35
C PRO A 191 11.15 13.40 -5.38
N LEU A 192 12.43 13.07 -5.19
CA LEU A 192 12.87 12.01 -4.27
C LEU A 192 13.13 12.52 -2.85
N GLN A 193 13.29 13.83 -2.67
CA GLN A 193 13.52 14.46 -1.37
C GLN A 193 12.46 15.55 -1.14
N ARG A 194 12.00 15.69 0.10
CA ARG A 194 11.35 16.92 0.55
C ARG A 194 12.47 17.86 1.02
N GLU A 195 12.53 19.03 0.43
CA GLU A 195 13.27 20.14 1.01
C GLU A 195 12.63 20.56 2.33
#